data_ce84c113601c60f327ed949c42bca08b
#
_entry.id   ce84c113601c60f327ed949c42bca08b
#
_cell.length_a   1.000
_cell.length_b   1.000
_cell.length_c   1.000
_cell.angle_alpha   90.00
_cell.angle_beta   90.00
_cell.angle_gamma   90.00
#
_symmetry.space_group_name_H-M   'P 1'
#
loop_
_entity.id
_entity.type
_entity.pdbx_description
1 polymer ?
#
loop_
_entity_poly.entity_id
_entity_poly.type
_entity_poly.pdbx_seq_one_letter_code
_entity_poly.pdbx_strand_id
1 'polypeptide(L)'
;MDPVPVWAQVISNTAKLLAEGQPVKIVCFGDSVTGVYYHTGGRRAWCDLLGVALQRLFPLAQLEMINAGISGHTTLDALQRLETDVLRHAPQLVVVMFGLNDVARVSAEAYRSNLRQLVVRLGDHGAETILMTPNHVFPEDPSRPPAKLGDYVEIVRQTGRELDVPVADAFRAYQSVQTADRWEWIRLMSDPIHPNLRGHRLLAETAAHTITGHRVKLAELPRLQPGLPRVVARWQAGAPVRITAMIPFDALIGPALQTLCPGVQVVVTAWDPTGQSIPELAEQAKGNGWPKYQQQPGLDAPDLMVIAVPAAARAANDEEFYRSYAWILNWSQSFNPPRWDCLAILPSVSQPELDQPQRAAALLAHQVILDKDLPVIVRTPGDNTSLARLLTRQLRSLLASAVP
;
A
#
# COMPACT_ATOMS: atom_id res chain seq x y z
N MET A 1 35.85 -16.31 3.97
CA MET A 1 35.06 -15.77 2.87
C MET A 1 34.21 -16.93 2.38
N ASP A 2 32.96 -16.98 2.79
CA ASP A 2 32.05 -17.99 2.27
C ASP A 2 31.85 -17.73 0.77
N PRO A 3 31.85 -18.76 -0.08
CA PRO A 3 31.65 -18.61 -1.50
C PRO A 3 30.30 -17.97 -1.75
N VAL A 4 30.29 -16.86 -2.50
CA VAL A 4 29.06 -16.20 -2.97
C VAL A 4 28.25 -17.27 -3.72
N PRO A 5 27.01 -17.57 -3.31
CA PRO A 5 26.23 -18.59 -3.97
C PRO A 5 26.03 -18.21 -5.46
N VAL A 6 26.10 -19.20 -6.33
CA VAL A 6 26.02 -19.05 -7.81
C VAL A 6 24.79 -18.29 -8.32
N TRP A 7 23.78 -18.07 -7.48
CA TRP A 7 22.56 -17.30 -7.78
C TRP A 7 22.62 -15.80 -7.38
N ALA A 8 23.74 -15.33 -6.86
CA ALA A 8 23.97 -13.91 -6.63
C ALA A 8 24.61 -13.25 -7.87
N GLN A 9 24.01 -13.43 -9.04
CA GLN A 9 24.36 -12.60 -10.18
C GLN A 9 23.72 -11.21 -9.92
N VAL A 10 24.59 -10.28 -9.52
CA VAL A 10 24.29 -8.86 -9.47
C VAL A 10 23.93 -8.42 -10.88
N ILE A 11 22.88 -7.61 -11.04
CA ILE A 11 22.59 -6.92 -12.30
C ILE A 11 23.79 -6.01 -12.61
N SER A 12 24.69 -6.51 -13.44
CA SER A 12 26.05 -5.97 -13.53
C SER A 12 26.10 -4.56 -14.14
N ASN A 13 25.30 -4.31 -15.17
CA ASN A 13 25.29 -3.01 -15.84
C ASN A 13 24.54 -1.95 -15.05
N THR A 14 23.32 -2.25 -14.59
CA THR A 14 22.52 -1.31 -13.77
C THR A 14 23.23 -0.96 -12.47
N ALA A 15 23.78 -1.94 -11.75
CA ALA A 15 24.53 -1.68 -10.52
C ALA A 15 25.75 -0.79 -10.75
N LYS A 16 26.48 -0.99 -11.85
CA LYS A 16 27.60 -0.14 -12.26
C LYS A 16 27.14 1.30 -12.52
N LEU A 17 26.09 1.50 -13.33
CA LEU A 17 25.55 2.82 -13.63
C LEU A 17 25.12 3.56 -12.37
N LEU A 18 24.46 2.85 -11.43
CA LEU A 18 24.07 3.40 -10.13
C LEU A 18 25.30 3.86 -9.32
N ALA A 19 26.35 3.03 -9.26
CA ALA A 19 27.57 3.35 -8.53
C ALA A 19 28.33 4.53 -9.14
N GLU A 20 28.27 4.69 -10.46
CA GLU A 20 28.89 5.78 -11.20
C GLU A 20 28.05 7.07 -11.23
N GLY A 21 26.84 7.07 -10.62
CA GLY A 21 25.94 8.22 -10.63
C GLY A 21 25.35 8.53 -12.01
N GLN A 22 25.36 7.56 -12.92
CA GLN A 22 24.79 7.70 -14.25
C GLN A 22 23.25 7.62 -14.21
N PRO A 23 22.54 8.21 -15.20
CA PRO A 23 21.09 8.08 -15.31
C PRO A 23 20.66 6.63 -15.47
N VAL A 24 19.74 6.19 -14.62
CA VAL A 24 19.15 4.86 -14.65
C VAL A 24 17.64 4.95 -14.60
N LYS A 25 16.99 4.37 -15.61
CA LYS A 25 15.55 4.24 -15.69
C LYS A 25 15.15 2.81 -15.35
N ILE A 26 14.30 2.64 -14.34
CA ILE A 26 13.82 1.35 -13.87
C ILE A 26 12.30 1.30 -14.02
N VAL A 27 11.80 0.29 -14.73
CA VAL A 27 10.37 0.02 -14.84
C VAL A 27 10.00 -1.12 -13.89
N CYS A 28 9.04 -0.87 -12.99
CA CYS A 28 8.40 -1.90 -12.18
C CYS A 28 7.12 -2.35 -12.88
N PHE A 29 7.14 -3.56 -13.45
CA PHE A 29 6.09 -4.08 -14.30
C PHE A 29 5.33 -5.19 -13.61
N GLY A 30 4.04 -4.98 -13.34
CA GLY A 30 3.28 -5.92 -12.53
C GLY A 30 1.77 -5.70 -12.52
N ASP A 31 1.13 -6.31 -11.54
CA ASP A 31 -0.30 -6.26 -11.28
C ASP A 31 -0.68 -5.20 -10.21
N SER A 32 -1.75 -5.47 -9.43
CA SER A 32 -2.23 -4.57 -8.37
C SER A 32 -1.21 -4.33 -7.26
N VAL A 33 -0.37 -5.31 -6.93
CA VAL A 33 0.67 -5.15 -5.90
C VAL A 33 1.72 -4.13 -6.33
N THR A 34 1.94 -3.99 -7.64
CA THR A 34 2.85 -2.98 -8.19
C THR A 34 2.15 -1.63 -8.39
N GLY A 35 0.94 -1.62 -8.99
CA GLY A 35 0.31 -0.40 -9.52
C GLY A 35 -0.73 0.25 -8.63
N VAL A 36 -1.19 -0.41 -7.57
CA VAL A 36 -2.29 0.10 -6.76
C VAL A 36 -1.78 0.65 -5.44
N TYR A 37 -1.76 1.96 -5.34
CA TYR A 37 -1.36 2.67 -4.11
C TYR A 37 -2.44 2.64 -3.00
N TYR A 38 -3.59 2.06 -3.28
CA TYR A 38 -4.75 1.96 -2.40
C TYR A 38 -4.42 1.37 -1.02
N HIS A 39 -3.59 0.33 -0.97
CA HIS A 39 -3.21 -0.34 0.28
C HIS A 39 -2.19 0.41 1.15
N THR A 40 -1.68 1.52 0.63
CA THR A 40 -0.65 2.36 1.26
C THR A 40 -1.02 3.84 1.27
N GLY A 41 -2.30 4.14 1.49
CA GLY A 41 -2.80 5.52 1.61
C GLY A 41 -2.74 6.34 0.32
N GLY A 42 -2.63 5.69 -0.83
CA GLY A 42 -2.66 6.33 -2.15
C GLY A 42 -1.35 7.03 -2.55
N ARG A 43 -0.22 6.81 -1.87
CA ARG A 43 0.97 7.64 -2.03
C ARG A 43 2.22 6.93 -2.52
N ARG A 44 2.48 5.70 -2.13
CA ARG A 44 3.70 4.96 -2.49
C ARG A 44 3.50 3.45 -2.42
N ALA A 45 4.09 2.75 -3.39
CA ALA A 45 4.15 1.30 -3.43
C ALA A 45 5.61 0.82 -3.37
N TRP A 46 5.87 -0.48 -3.55
CA TRP A 46 7.23 -1.01 -3.51
C TRP A 46 8.13 -0.42 -4.61
N CYS A 47 7.59 -0.02 -5.75
CA CYS A 47 8.33 0.65 -6.81
C CYS A 47 8.98 1.96 -6.30
N ASP A 48 8.20 2.84 -5.66
CA ASP A 48 8.70 4.09 -5.10
C ASP A 48 9.70 3.83 -3.96
N LEU A 49 9.40 2.84 -3.12
CA LEU A 49 10.28 2.42 -2.02
C LEU A 49 11.58 1.81 -2.53
N LEU A 50 11.57 1.12 -3.67
CA LEU A 50 12.78 0.65 -4.35
C LEU A 50 13.66 1.83 -4.77
N GLY A 51 13.08 2.86 -5.36
CA GLY A 51 13.81 4.10 -5.68
C GLY A 51 14.48 4.71 -4.44
N VAL A 52 13.75 4.78 -3.32
CA VAL A 52 14.32 5.26 -2.04
C VAL A 52 15.45 4.34 -1.54
N ALA A 53 15.28 3.02 -1.65
CA ALA A 53 16.30 2.05 -1.26
C ALA A 53 17.59 2.22 -2.08
N LEU A 54 17.45 2.32 -3.39
CA LEU A 54 18.58 2.52 -4.30
C LEU A 54 19.26 3.87 -4.09
N GLN A 55 18.49 4.96 -3.87
CA GLN A 55 19.07 6.28 -3.57
C GLN A 55 19.84 6.31 -2.25
N ARG A 56 19.42 5.51 -1.23
CA ARG A 56 20.20 5.35 0.01
C ARG A 56 21.51 4.60 -0.19
N LEU A 57 21.50 3.57 -1.03
CA LEU A 57 22.70 2.78 -1.34
C LEU A 57 23.65 3.54 -2.27
N PHE A 58 23.09 4.34 -3.18
CA PHE A 58 23.82 5.11 -4.19
C PHE A 58 23.36 6.57 -4.17
N PRO A 59 23.88 7.42 -3.25
CA PRO A 59 23.40 8.79 -3.08
C PRO A 59 23.55 9.69 -4.32
N LEU A 60 24.46 9.35 -5.22
CA LEU A 60 24.70 10.10 -6.47
C LEU A 60 23.90 9.57 -7.65
N ALA A 61 23.17 8.46 -7.51
CA ALA A 61 22.39 7.88 -8.61
C ALA A 61 21.29 8.83 -9.10
N GLN A 62 21.17 8.93 -10.42
CA GLN A 62 20.10 9.66 -11.09
C GLN A 62 19.01 8.66 -11.50
N LEU A 63 17.98 8.51 -10.65
CA LEU A 63 16.97 7.49 -10.81
C LEU A 63 15.68 8.04 -11.43
N GLU A 64 15.20 7.37 -12.45
CA GLU A 64 13.81 7.52 -12.95
C GLU A 64 13.07 6.21 -12.69
N MET A 65 12.12 6.22 -11.75
CA MET A 65 11.29 5.06 -11.41
C MET A 65 9.96 5.15 -12.14
N ILE A 66 9.60 4.11 -12.89
CA ILE A 66 8.33 4.03 -13.62
C ILE A 66 7.52 2.88 -13.05
N ASN A 67 6.32 3.19 -12.53
CA ASN A 67 5.37 2.18 -12.09
C ASN A 67 4.44 1.82 -13.25
N ALA A 68 4.63 0.63 -13.82
CA ALA A 68 3.82 0.05 -14.88
C ALA A 68 2.93 -1.09 -14.37
N GLY A 69 2.46 -1.00 -13.12
CA GLY A 69 1.51 -1.94 -12.54
C GLY A 69 0.07 -1.61 -12.89
N ILE A 70 -0.74 -2.63 -13.21
CA ILE A 70 -2.18 -2.49 -13.46
C ILE A 70 -2.95 -3.56 -12.69
N SER A 71 -3.95 -3.10 -11.91
CA SER A 71 -4.78 -4.01 -11.10
C SER A 71 -5.45 -5.10 -11.94
N GLY A 72 -5.38 -6.31 -11.44
CA GLY A 72 -6.04 -7.47 -12.07
C GLY A 72 -5.30 -8.07 -13.27
N HIS A 73 -4.22 -7.46 -13.77
CA HIS A 73 -3.50 -7.96 -14.93
C HIS A 73 -2.73 -9.25 -14.64
N THR A 74 -2.63 -10.08 -15.67
CA THR A 74 -1.88 -11.33 -15.74
C THR A 74 -0.66 -11.17 -16.65
N THR A 75 0.16 -12.19 -16.76
CA THR A 75 1.27 -12.23 -17.73
C THR A 75 0.79 -12.13 -19.20
N LEU A 76 -0.44 -12.58 -19.50
CA LEU A 76 -1.01 -12.41 -20.84
C LEU A 76 -1.28 -10.93 -21.14
N ASP A 77 -1.90 -10.20 -20.20
CA ASP A 77 -2.12 -8.76 -20.33
C ASP A 77 -0.78 -8.01 -20.39
N ALA A 78 0.23 -8.48 -19.63
CA ALA A 78 1.57 -7.92 -19.66
C ALA A 78 2.20 -7.96 -21.07
N LEU A 79 2.10 -9.10 -21.76
CA LEU A 79 2.60 -9.24 -23.14
C LEU A 79 1.93 -8.28 -24.12
N GLN A 80 0.63 -8.01 -23.94
CA GLN A 80 -0.13 -7.09 -24.81
C GLN A 80 0.31 -5.64 -24.66
N ARG A 81 0.69 -5.22 -23.45
CA ARG A 81 1.05 -3.83 -23.15
C ARG A 81 2.56 -3.61 -22.96
N LEU A 82 3.39 -4.63 -23.22
CA LEU A 82 4.84 -4.53 -23.03
C LEU A 82 5.47 -3.37 -23.80
N GLU A 83 5.06 -3.16 -25.06
CA GLU A 83 5.55 -2.08 -25.91
C GLU A 83 5.21 -0.70 -25.34
N THR A 84 3.92 -0.49 -25.04
CA THR A 84 3.39 0.80 -24.64
C THR A 84 3.74 1.21 -23.21
N ASP A 85 3.91 0.25 -22.30
CA ASP A 85 4.07 0.55 -20.89
C ASP A 85 5.50 0.35 -20.38
N VAL A 86 6.33 -0.34 -21.17
CA VAL A 86 7.72 -0.68 -20.78
C VAL A 86 8.73 -0.27 -21.83
N LEU A 87 8.67 -0.86 -23.04
CA LEU A 87 9.75 -0.73 -24.03
C LEU A 87 9.88 0.71 -24.55
N ARG A 88 8.79 1.44 -24.73
CA ARG A 88 8.82 2.86 -25.15
C ARG A 88 9.66 3.75 -24.23
N HIS A 89 9.90 3.35 -23.00
CA HIS A 89 10.69 4.10 -22.03
C HIS A 89 12.19 3.85 -22.14
N ALA A 90 12.61 2.86 -22.95
CA ALA A 90 13.99 2.42 -23.10
C ALA A 90 14.69 2.23 -21.72
N PRO A 91 14.15 1.40 -20.81
CA PRO A 91 14.68 1.25 -19.47
C PRO A 91 16.01 0.49 -19.46
N GLN A 92 16.88 0.78 -18.50
CA GLN A 92 18.07 -0.01 -18.22
C GLN A 92 17.69 -1.30 -17.49
N LEU A 93 16.67 -1.26 -16.63
CA LEU A 93 16.20 -2.40 -15.85
C LEU A 93 14.68 -2.49 -15.82
N VAL A 94 14.17 -3.72 -15.94
CA VAL A 94 12.76 -4.02 -15.69
C VAL A 94 12.64 -5.06 -14.59
N VAL A 95 11.89 -4.74 -13.53
CA VAL A 95 11.50 -5.71 -12.49
C VAL A 95 10.09 -6.21 -12.80
N VAL A 96 9.98 -7.49 -13.16
CA VAL A 96 8.71 -8.12 -13.59
C VAL A 96 8.12 -8.90 -12.42
N MET A 97 6.94 -8.49 -11.93
CA MET A 97 6.24 -9.12 -10.81
C MET A 97 4.78 -9.42 -11.17
N PHE A 98 4.51 -10.66 -11.56
CA PHE A 98 3.17 -11.21 -11.83
C PHE A 98 3.03 -12.58 -11.16
N GLY A 99 1.80 -13.09 -11.08
CA GLY A 99 1.52 -14.43 -10.57
C GLY A 99 0.26 -14.52 -9.72
N LEU A 100 -0.08 -13.47 -8.93
CA LEU A 100 -1.28 -13.49 -8.09
C LEU A 100 -2.59 -13.63 -8.89
N ASN A 101 -2.66 -13.01 -10.05
CA ASN A 101 -3.82 -13.14 -10.93
C ASN A 101 -3.69 -14.33 -11.89
N ASP A 102 -2.46 -14.69 -12.26
CA ASP A 102 -2.19 -15.84 -13.11
C ASP A 102 -2.62 -17.15 -12.45
N VAL A 103 -2.32 -17.33 -11.16
CA VAL A 103 -2.72 -18.55 -10.43
C VAL A 103 -4.23 -18.79 -10.46
N ALA A 104 -5.04 -17.75 -10.59
CA ALA A 104 -6.49 -17.85 -10.68
C ALA A 104 -7.01 -18.05 -12.11
N ARG A 105 -6.28 -17.57 -13.15
CA ARG A 105 -6.85 -17.38 -14.49
C ARG A 105 -5.99 -17.91 -15.66
N VAL A 106 -4.72 -18.20 -15.44
CA VAL A 106 -3.77 -18.64 -16.48
C VAL A 106 -3.24 -20.00 -16.11
N SER A 107 -3.11 -20.92 -17.06
CA SER A 107 -2.50 -22.23 -16.79
C SER A 107 -1.01 -22.09 -16.46
N ALA A 108 -0.47 -23.02 -15.70
CA ALA A 108 0.96 -23.04 -15.33
C ALA A 108 1.87 -23.06 -16.57
N GLU A 109 1.48 -23.78 -17.61
CA GLU A 109 2.21 -23.84 -18.88
C GLU A 109 2.21 -22.49 -19.59
N ALA A 110 1.05 -21.86 -19.73
CA ALA A 110 0.92 -20.53 -20.35
C ALA A 110 1.67 -19.48 -19.53
N TYR A 111 1.59 -19.52 -18.19
CA TYR A 111 2.34 -18.62 -17.31
C TYR A 111 3.85 -18.72 -17.54
N ARG A 112 4.40 -19.94 -17.59
CA ARG A 112 5.81 -20.19 -17.93
C ARG A 112 6.17 -19.62 -19.30
N SER A 113 5.37 -19.91 -20.31
CA SER A 113 5.58 -19.41 -21.67
C SER A 113 5.59 -17.88 -21.74
N ASN A 114 4.63 -17.25 -21.05
CA ASN A 114 4.50 -15.80 -21.03
C ASN A 114 5.70 -15.13 -20.34
N LEU A 115 6.15 -15.66 -19.18
CA LEU A 115 7.35 -15.14 -18.49
C LEU A 115 8.59 -15.24 -19.38
N ARG A 116 8.78 -16.36 -20.08
CA ARG A 116 9.91 -16.53 -21.03
C ARG A 116 9.85 -15.50 -22.15
N GLN A 117 8.67 -15.30 -22.75
CA GLN A 117 8.49 -14.29 -23.80
C GLN A 117 8.77 -12.86 -23.29
N LEU A 118 8.33 -12.52 -22.08
CA LEU A 118 8.62 -11.22 -21.46
C LEU A 118 10.14 -11.01 -21.33
N VAL A 119 10.85 -11.99 -20.75
CA VAL A 119 12.31 -11.90 -20.53
C VAL A 119 13.06 -11.77 -21.87
N VAL A 120 12.74 -12.60 -22.87
CA VAL A 120 13.40 -12.56 -24.18
C VAL A 120 13.15 -11.19 -24.84
N ARG A 121 11.91 -10.74 -24.91
CA ARG A 121 11.59 -9.44 -25.55
C ARG A 121 12.24 -8.25 -24.84
N LEU A 122 12.37 -8.29 -23.51
CA LEU A 122 13.08 -7.26 -22.75
C LEU A 122 14.59 -7.26 -23.10
N GLY A 123 15.19 -8.46 -23.14
CA GLY A 123 16.61 -8.61 -23.51
C GLY A 123 16.90 -8.17 -24.95
N ASP A 124 16.02 -8.50 -25.91
CA ASP A 124 16.13 -8.08 -27.31
C ASP A 124 16.13 -6.53 -27.47
N HIS A 125 15.54 -5.81 -26.49
CA HIS A 125 15.53 -4.35 -26.43
C HIS A 125 16.63 -3.77 -25.53
N GLY A 126 17.56 -4.61 -25.05
CA GLY A 126 18.73 -4.17 -24.25
C GLY A 126 18.42 -3.87 -22.79
N ALA A 127 17.24 -4.21 -22.30
CA ALA A 127 16.91 -4.04 -20.89
C ALA A 127 17.38 -5.24 -20.05
N GLU A 128 18.08 -4.99 -18.96
CA GLU A 128 18.30 -6.00 -17.92
C GLU A 128 16.94 -6.36 -17.27
N THR A 129 16.78 -7.61 -16.85
CA THR A 129 15.52 -8.09 -16.27
C THR A 129 15.76 -8.76 -14.92
N ILE A 130 14.90 -8.44 -13.95
CA ILE A 130 14.71 -9.22 -12.74
C ILE A 130 13.31 -9.79 -12.76
N LEU A 131 13.19 -11.10 -12.54
CA LEU A 131 11.92 -11.71 -12.19
C LEU A 131 11.71 -11.61 -10.68
N MET A 132 10.54 -11.14 -10.25
CA MET A 132 10.19 -11.08 -8.85
C MET A 132 9.02 -12.02 -8.58
N THR A 133 9.18 -12.92 -7.60
CA THR A 133 8.08 -13.80 -7.20
C THR A 133 6.96 -12.99 -6.56
N PRO A 134 5.68 -13.37 -6.70
CA PRO A 134 4.60 -12.74 -5.95
C PRO A 134 4.82 -12.90 -4.43
N ASN A 135 4.18 -12.04 -3.64
CA ASN A 135 4.16 -12.17 -2.18
C ASN A 135 3.33 -13.39 -1.74
N HIS A 136 3.55 -13.84 -0.50
CA HIS A 136 2.71 -14.87 0.12
C HIS A 136 1.32 -14.30 0.45
N VAL A 137 0.28 -15.14 0.40
CA VAL A 137 -1.12 -14.77 0.59
C VAL A 137 -1.74 -15.52 1.77
N PHE A 138 -2.84 -15.02 2.31
CA PHE A 138 -3.63 -15.74 3.30
C PHE A 138 -4.42 -16.90 2.63
N PRO A 139 -4.70 -17.97 3.38
CA PRO A 139 -5.32 -19.17 2.81
C PRO A 139 -6.82 -19.02 2.49
N GLU A 140 -7.46 -17.94 2.88
CA GLU A 140 -8.91 -17.74 2.76
C GLU A 140 -9.38 -17.42 1.34
N ASP A 141 -8.50 -17.02 0.43
CA ASP A 141 -8.87 -16.80 -0.97
C ASP A 141 -8.87 -18.14 -1.74
N PRO A 142 -10.05 -18.70 -2.06
CA PRO A 142 -10.13 -20.01 -2.73
C PRO A 142 -9.60 -19.96 -4.18
N SER A 143 -9.48 -18.80 -4.78
CA SER A 143 -8.93 -18.64 -6.13
C SER A 143 -7.41 -18.62 -6.16
N ARG A 144 -6.78 -18.42 -4.99
CA ARG A 144 -5.33 -18.34 -4.80
C ARG A 144 -4.84 -19.25 -3.66
N PRO A 145 -5.10 -20.57 -3.71
CA PRO A 145 -4.62 -21.46 -2.65
C PRO A 145 -3.09 -21.35 -2.52
N PRO A 146 -2.53 -21.20 -1.30
CA PRO A 146 -1.09 -21.03 -1.10
C PRO A 146 -0.22 -22.11 -1.75
N ALA A 147 -0.68 -23.37 -1.77
CA ALA A 147 0.03 -24.47 -2.44
C ALA A 147 0.14 -24.22 -3.95
N LYS A 148 -0.99 -23.91 -4.61
CA LYS A 148 -1.01 -23.60 -6.05
C LYS A 148 -0.16 -22.36 -6.38
N LEU A 149 -0.20 -21.33 -5.51
CA LEU A 149 0.67 -20.15 -5.67
C LEU A 149 2.15 -20.55 -5.58
N GLY A 150 2.49 -21.50 -4.68
CA GLY A 150 3.84 -22.06 -4.57
C GLY A 150 4.35 -22.69 -5.87
N ASP A 151 3.48 -23.37 -6.62
CA ASP A 151 3.82 -23.94 -7.94
C ASP A 151 4.17 -22.82 -8.95
N TYR A 152 3.42 -21.71 -8.95
CA TYR A 152 3.69 -20.54 -9.80
C TYR A 152 4.98 -19.82 -9.39
N VAL A 153 5.26 -19.75 -8.12
CA VAL A 153 6.54 -19.22 -7.59
C VAL A 153 7.71 -20.06 -8.10
N GLU A 154 7.58 -21.39 -8.09
CA GLU A 154 8.64 -22.27 -8.61
C GLU A 154 8.84 -22.12 -10.12
N ILE A 155 7.79 -21.83 -10.88
CA ILE A 155 7.90 -21.47 -12.31
C ILE A 155 8.75 -20.21 -12.48
N VAL A 156 8.57 -19.17 -11.66
CA VAL A 156 9.40 -17.94 -11.71
C VAL A 156 10.86 -18.29 -11.45
N ARG A 157 11.14 -19.08 -10.40
CA ARG A 157 12.51 -19.51 -10.05
C ARG A 157 13.17 -20.32 -11.15
N GLN A 158 12.42 -21.27 -11.77
CA GLN A 158 12.92 -22.09 -12.88
C GLN A 158 13.18 -21.23 -14.10
N THR A 159 12.28 -20.33 -14.47
CA THR A 159 12.46 -19.42 -15.61
C THR A 159 13.70 -18.53 -15.42
N GLY A 160 13.92 -18.04 -14.21
CA GLY A 160 15.13 -17.28 -13.87
C GLY A 160 16.41 -18.10 -14.09
N ARG A 161 16.46 -19.33 -13.61
CA ARG A 161 17.58 -20.27 -13.84
C ARG A 161 17.80 -20.60 -15.32
N GLU A 162 16.72 -20.89 -16.05
CA GLU A 162 16.78 -21.28 -17.45
C GLU A 162 17.25 -20.16 -18.38
N LEU A 163 16.91 -18.91 -18.07
CA LEU A 163 17.22 -17.74 -18.89
C LEU A 163 18.35 -16.89 -18.31
N ASP A 164 19.00 -17.37 -17.25
CA ASP A 164 20.11 -16.68 -16.56
C ASP A 164 19.75 -15.25 -16.12
N VAL A 165 18.53 -15.06 -15.62
CA VAL A 165 18.07 -13.79 -15.04
C VAL A 165 17.87 -13.89 -13.53
N PRO A 166 18.29 -12.88 -12.74
CA PRO A 166 18.14 -12.89 -11.29
C PRO A 166 16.68 -12.94 -10.87
N VAL A 167 16.43 -13.58 -9.72
CA VAL A 167 15.11 -13.70 -9.11
C VAL A 167 15.10 -13.00 -7.75
N ALA A 168 14.29 -11.95 -7.61
CA ALA A 168 13.96 -11.34 -6.33
C ALA A 168 12.86 -12.19 -5.66
N ASP A 169 13.27 -13.05 -4.72
CA ASP A 169 12.39 -14.05 -4.12
C ASP A 169 11.56 -13.47 -2.96
N ALA A 170 10.57 -12.66 -3.30
CA ALA A 170 9.66 -12.02 -2.36
C ALA A 170 8.80 -13.06 -1.60
N PHE A 171 8.36 -14.12 -2.26
CA PHE A 171 7.61 -15.20 -1.61
C PHE A 171 8.39 -15.79 -0.44
N ARG A 172 9.66 -16.12 -0.66
CA ARG A 172 10.55 -16.64 0.37
C ARG A 172 10.79 -15.63 1.49
N ALA A 173 10.92 -14.34 1.16
CA ALA A 173 11.06 -13.30 2.17
C ALA A 173 9.84 -13.25 3.11
N TYR A 174 8.62 -13.29 2.57
CA TYR A 174 7.38 -13.36 3.36
C TYR A 174 7.27 -14.65 4.16
N GLN A 175 7.59 -15.78 3.55
CA GLN A 175 7.57 -17.10 4.21
C GLN A 175 8.56 -17.15 5.38
N SER A 176 9.72 -16.49 5.25
CA SER A 176 10.70 -16.39 6.33
C SER A 176 10.14 -15.60 7.52
N VAL A 177 9.41 -14.51 7.28
CA VAL A 177 8.72 -13.77 8.34
C VAL A 177 7.63 -14.64 8.97
N GLN A 178 6.81 -15.33 8.18
CA GLN A 178 5.75 -16.20 8.67
C GLN A 178 6.28 -17.34 9.56
N THR A 179 7.42 -17.92 9.17
CA THR A 179 8.05 -19.01 9.92
C THR A 179 8.65 -18.52 11.23
N ALA A 180 9.20 -17.31 11.24
CA ALA A 180 9.78 -16.71 12.43
C ALA A 180 8.69 -16.21 13.42
N ASP A 181 7.68 -15.54 12.89
CA ASP A 181 6.54 -15.01 13.65
C ASP A 181 5.32 -14.84 12.74
N ARG A 182 4.30 -15.70 12.97
CA ARG A 182 3.04 -15.65 12.21
C ARG A 182 2.33 -14.30 12.36
N TRP A 183 2.41 -13.67 13.52
CA TRP A 183 1.78 -12.39 13.78
C TRP A 183 2.44 -11.26 12.98
N GLU A 184 3.76 -11.22 12.92
CA GLU A 184 4.48 -10.25 12.09
C GLU A 184 4.18 -10.44 10.62
N TRP A 185 3.97 -11.68 10.14
CA TRP A 185 3.53 -11.93 8.77
C TRP A 185 2.12 -11.39 8.50
N ILE A 186 1.15 -11.59 9.40
CA ILE A 186 -0.19 -10.99 9.28
C ILE A 186 -0.09 -9.48 9.14
N ARG A 187 0.79 -8.86 9.90
CA ARG A 187 1.03 -7.40 9.89
C ARG A 187 1.75 -6.88 8.64
N LEU A 188 2.16 -7.73 7.71
CA LEU A 188 2.62 -7.31 6.37
C LEU A 188 1.46 -7.06 5.39
N MET A 189 0.27 -7.52 5.73
CA MET A 189 -0.86 -7.61 4.79
C MET A 189 -1.91 -6.54 5.08
N SER A 190 -2.49 -6.03 4.01
CA SER A 190 -3.61 -5.08 4.00
C SER A 190 -4.95 -5.79 3.87
N ASP A 191 -4.96 -6.88 3.13
CA ASP A 191 -6.07 -7.80 2.90
C ASP A 191 -5.49 -9.21 2.63
N PRO A 192 -6.29 -10.24 2.27
CA PRO A 192 -5.76 -11.59 2.06
C PRO A 192 -4.65 -11.73 1.02
N ILE A 193 -4.55 -10.82 0.05
CA ILE A 193 -3.61 -10.95 -1.08
C ILE A 193 -2.67 -9.76 -1.26
N HIS A 194 -3.04 -8.57 -0.77
CA HIS A 194 -2.24 -7.37 -0.97
C HIS A 194 -1.45 -6.97 0.28
N PRO A 195 -0.17 -6.61 0.12
CA PRO A 195 0.63 -6.07 1.20
C PRO A 195 0.18 -4.66 1.61
N ASN A 196 0.45 -4.32 2.86
CA ASN A 196 0.42 -2.94 3.36
C ASN A 196 1.80 -2.28 3.20
N LEU A 197 2.01 -1.09 3.79
CA LEU A 197 3.29 -0.38 3.70
C LEU A 197 4.47 -1.19 4.22
N ARG A 198 4.29 -1.99 5.29
CA ARG A 198 5.37 -2.86 5.81
C ARG A 198 5.73 -3.94 4.79
N GLY A 199 4.72 -4.58 4.20
CA GLY A 199 4.92 -5.56 3.15
C GLY A 199 5.57 -4.96 1.90
N HIS A 200 5.14 -3.78 1.47
CA HIS A 200 5.78 -3.08 0.35
C HIS A 200 7.25 -2.72 0.62
N ARG A 201 7.62 -2.39 1.87
CA ARG A 201 9.03 -2.21 2.25
C ARG A 201 9.83 -3.50 2.06
N LEU A 202 9.29 -4.64 2.50
CA LEU A 202 9.95 -5.94 2.34
C LEU A 202 10.14 -6.31 0.86
N LEU A 203 9.15 -6.02 0.00
CA LEU A 203 9.27 -6.19 -1.46
C LEU A 203 10.42 -5.33 -2.02
N ALA A 204 10.46 -4.05 -1.67
CA ALA A 204 11.49 -3.12 -2.14
C ALA A 204 12.89 -3.51 -1.64
N GLU A 205 13.02 -3.91 -0.37
CA GLU A 205 14.28 -4.40 0.21
C GLU A 205 14.79 -5.65 -0.51
N THR A 206 13.87 -6.57 -0.86
CA THR A 206 14.20 -7.80 -1.60
C THR A 206 14.67 -7.47 -3.02
N ALA A 207 13.97 -6.58 -3.73
CA ALA A 207 14.36 -6.14 -5.07
C ALA A 207 15.72 -5.39 -5.04
N ALA A 208 15.91 -4.45 -4.10
CA ALA A 208 17.16 -3.71 -3.96
C ALA A 208 18.35 -4.64 -3.69
N HIS A 209 18.17 -5.64 -2.83
CA HIS A 209 19.21 -6.64 -2.57
C HIS A 209 19.56 -7.45 -3.82
N THR A 210 18.58 -7.85 -4.61
CA THR A 210 18.80 -8.59 -5.86
C THR A 210 19.52 -7.75 -6.90
N ILE A 211 19.21 -6.45 -6.99
CA ILE A 211 19.87 -5.52 -7.93
C ILE A 211 21.35 -5.28 -7.55
N THR A 212 21.61 -5.12 -6.26
CA THR A 212 22.87 -4.51 -5.80
C THR A 212 23.80 -5.44 -5.02
N GLY A 213 23.28 -6.58 -4.54
CA GLY A 213 23.95 -7.42 -3.56
C GLY A 213 23.98 -6.84 -2.14
N HIS A 214 23.56 -5.57 -1.96
CA HIS A 214 23.58 -4.89 -0.66
C HIS A 214 22.23 -4.97 0.04
N ARG A 215 22.26 -5.05 1.37
CA ARG A 215 21.05 -5.01 2.19
C ARG A 215 20.75 -3.58 2.62
N VAL A 216 19.50 -3.18 2.52
CA VAL A 216 18.98 -1.92 3.02
C VAL A 216 17.74 -2.20 3.88
N LYS A 217 17.55 -1.43 4.94
CA LYS A 217 16.33 -1.51 5.75
C LYS A 217 15.51 -0.23 5.57
N LEU A 218 14.24 -0.40 5.28
CA LEU A 218 13.30 0.68 5.07
C LEU A 218 12.33 0.90 6.25
N ALA A 219 12.45 0.09 7.30
CA ALA A 219 11.60 0.22 8.50
C ALA A 219 11.70 1.61 9.15
N GLU A 220 12.88 2.23 9.10
CA GLU A 220 13.17 3.54 9.69
C GLU A 220 12.85 4.72 8.76
N LEU A 221 12.26 4.47 7.57
CA LEU A 221 11.83 5.56 6.72
C LEU A 221 10.80 6.41 7.43
N PRO A 222 11.00 7.75 7.50
CA PRO A 222 9.99 8.63 8.02
C PRO A 222 8.70 8.43 7.21
N ARG A 223 7.58 8.53 7.90
CA ARG A 223 6.29 8.59 7.24
C ARG A 223 6.27 9.83 6.34
N LEU A 224 5.67 9.70 5.17
CA LEU A 224 5.26 10.88 4.43
C LEU A 224 4.32 11.67 5.35
N GLN A 225 4.49 12.98 5.43
CA GLN A 225 3.54 13.79 6.19
C GLN A 225 2.18 13.67 5.51
N PRO A 226 1.19 13.03 6.18
CA PRO A 226 -0.11 12.88 5.58
C PRO A 226 -0.81 14.24 5.56
N GLY A 227 -1.38 14.58 4.40
CA GLY A 227 -2.20 15.77 4.24
C GLY A 227 -3.63 15.38 3.89
N LEU A 228 -4.46 16.40 3.71
CA LEU A 228 -5.83 16.29 3.19
C LEU A 228 -5.92 17.04 1.85
N PRO A 229 -5.25 16.58 0.79
CA PRO A 229 -5.10 17.33 -0.47
C PRO A 229 -6.44 17.55 -1.16
N ARG A 230 -7.38 16.61 -1.06
CA ARG A 230 -8.71 16.78 -1.66
C ARG A 230 -9.52 17.86 -0.97
N VAL A 231 -9.49 17.91 0.36
CA VAL A 231 -10.13 18.95 1.15
C VAL A 231 -9.56 20.32 0.78
N VAL A 232 -8.23 20.44 0.70
CA VAL A 232 -7.55 21.68 0.30
C VAL A 232 -7.93 22.09 -1.10
N ALA A 233 -7.90 21.19 -2.07
CA ALA A 233 -8.27 21.49 -3.45
C ALA A 233 -9.73 21.97 -3.59
N ARG A 234 -10.66 21.37 -2.84
CA ARG A 234 -12.08 21.81 -2.84
C ARG A 234 -12.24 23.19 -2.26
N TRP A 235 -11.59 23.44 -1.11
CA TRP A 235 -11.60 24.77 -0.47
C TRP A 235 -11.03 25.84 -1.39
N GLN A 236 -9.85 25.62 -1.97
CA GLN A 236 -9.21 26.57 -2.89
C GLN A 236 -10.05 26.84 -4.14
N ALA A 237 -10.82 25.85 -4.61
CA ALA A 237 -11.76 26.01 -5.72
C ALA A 237 -13.08 26.71 -5.32
N GLY A 238 -13.27 27.11 -4.07
CA GLY A 238 -14.53 27.68 -3.56
C GLY A 238 -15.71 26.71 -3.61
N ALA A 239 -15.45 25.41 -3.71
CA ALA A 239 -16.46 24.38 -3.82
C ALA A 239 -16.79 23.77 -2.45
N PRO A 240 -18.04 23.33 -2.22
CA PRO A 240 -18.40 22.66 -0.96
C PRO A 240 -17.55 21.41 -0.72
N VAL A 241 -17.14 21.20 0.53
CA VAL A 241 -16.46 19.99 1.01
C VAL A 241 -17.51 19.04 1.57
N ARG A 242 -17.67 17.88 0.95
CA ARG A 242 -18.57 16.84 1.41
C ARG A 242 -17.82 15.85 2.30
N ILE A 243 -18.34 15.59 3.48
CA ILE A 243 -17.70 14.75 4.49
C ILE A 243 -18.65 13.64 4.90
N THR A 244 -18.17 12.39 4.93
CA THR A 244 -18.81 11.31 5.68
C THR A 244 -17.99 11.08 6.94
N ALA A 245 -18.60 11.21 8.12
CA ALA A 245 -17.88 11.13 9.38
C ALA A 245 -18.59 10.25 10.41
N MET A 246 -17.83 9.39 11.09
CA MET A 246 -18.32 8.65 12.25
C MET A 246 -18.62 9.57 13.42
N ILE A 247 -19.75 9.31 14.10
CA ILE A 247 -20.14 9.98 15.34
C ILE A 247 -19.06 9.76 16.42
N PRO A 248 -18.67 10.79 17.22
CA PRO A 248 -19.26 12.13 17.32
C PRO A 248 -18.57 13.19 16.44
N PHE A 249 -17.71 12.81 15.52
CA PHE A 249 -16.93 13.74 14.72
C PHE A 249 -17.71 14.38 13.56
N ASP A 250 -18.88 13.83 13.22
CA ASP A 250 -19.83 14.44 12.29
C ASP A 250 -20.23 15.87 12.69
N ALA A 251 -20.48 16.10 13.98
CA ALA A 251 -20.81 17.41 14.52
C ALA A 251 -19.59 18.34 14.69
N LEU A 252 -18.39 17.82 14.72
CA LEU A 252 -17.16 18.56 15.10
C LEU A 252 -16.28 18.95 13.90
N ILE A 253 -16.25 18.10 12.86
CA ILE A 253 -15.32 18.27 11.74
C ILE A 253 -15.63 19.50 10.90
N GLY A 254 -16.92 19.79 10.65
CA GLY A 254 -17.36 20.96 9.90
C GLY A 254 -16.93 22.28 10.55
N PRO A 255 -17.30 22.55 11.80
CA PRO A 255 -16.86 23.75 12.54
C PRO A 255 -15.33 23.89 12.62
N ALA A 256 -14.59 22.77 12.78
CA ALA A 256 -13.14 22.81 12.82
C ALA A 256 -12.54 23.23 11.46
N LEU A 257 -13.06 22.72 10.36
CA LEU A 257 -12.63 23.12 9.00
C LEU A 257 -13.01 24.57 8.70
N GLN A 258 -14.21 25.02 9.07
CA GLN A 258 -14.62 26.43 8.88
C GLN A 258 -13.73 27.42 9.64
N THR A 259 -13.21 27.02 10.82
CA THR A 259 -12.23 27.82 11.58
C THR A 259 -10.89 27.92 10.86
N LEU A 260 -10.47 26.87 10.13
CA LEU A 260 -9.16 26.77 9.47
C LEU A 260 -9.16 27.24 8.03
N CYS A 261 -10.29 27.10 7.36
CA CYS A 261 -10.51 27.40 5.94
C CYS A 261 -11.63 28.42 5.80
N PRO A 262 -11.35 29.73 5.91
CA PRO A 262 -12.38 30.79 5.85
C PRO A 262 -13.21 30.68 4.57
N GLY A 263 -14.54 30.79 4.74
CA GLY A 263 -15.50 30.72 3.64
C GLY A 263 -15.82 29.31 3.11
N VAL A 264 -15.20 28.25 3.65
CA VAL A 264 -15.50 26.88 3.22
C VAL A 264 -16.95 26.51 3.59
N GLN A 265 -17.68 26.00 2.60
CA GLN A 265 -18.97 25.35 2.82
C GLN A 265 -18.73 23.87 3.09
N VAL A 266 -19.37 23.33 4.12
CA VAL A 266 -19.19 21.93 4.53
C VAL A 266 -20.56 21.27 4.59
N VAL A 267 -20.66 20.08 3.97
CA VAL A 267 -21.84 19.21 4.04
C VAL A 267 -21.40 17.90 4.69
N VAL A 268 -21.97 17.58 5.84
CA VAL A 268 -21.58 16.39 6.61
C VAL A 268 -22.70 15.37 6.60
N THR A 269 -22.34 14.12 6.29
CA THR A 269 -23.19 12.93 6.43
C THR A 269 -22.68 12.13 7.63
N ALA A 270 -23.52 11.93 8.62
CA ALA A 270 -23.17 11.13 9.79
C ALA A 270 -23.15 9.63 9.46
N TRP A 271 -22.19 8.93 10.07
CA TRP A 271 -22.12 7.47 10.11
C TRP A 271 -22.11 7.03 11.57
N ASP A 272 -23.15 6.28 11.97
CA ASP A 272 -23.27 5.80 13.36
C ASP A 272 -22.60 4.43 13.52
N PRO A 273 -21.48 4.32 14.25
CA PRO A 273 -20.80 3.08 14.58
C PRO A 273 -21.27 2.46 15.90
N THR A 274 -22.30 3.02 16.56
CA THR A 274 -22.68 2.65 17.92
C THR A 274 -23.19 1.20 17.99
N GLY A 275 -22.72 0.47 18.99
CA GLY A 275 -23.16 -0.91 19.25
C GLY A 275 -22.61 -1.96 18.29
N GLN A 276 -21.80 -1.58 17.32
CA GLN A 276 -21.21 -2.49 16.35
C GLN A 276 -19.89 -3.09 16.84
N SER A 277 -19.66 -4.35 16.51
CA SER A 277 -18.35 -5.00 16.60
C SER A 277 -17.41 -4.53 15.47
N ILE A 278 -16.12 -4.82 15.58
CA ILE A 278 -15.15 -4.48 14.52
C ILE A 278 -15.48 -5.15 13.18
N PRO A 279 -15.84 -6.46 13.12
CA PRO A 279 -16.29 -7.08 11.87
C PRO A 279 -17.55 -6.45 11.27
N GLU A 280 -18.55 -6.12 12.10
CA GLU A 280 -19.76 -5.44 11.61
C GLU A 280 -19.47 -4.05 11.07
N LEU A 281 -18.56 -3.32 11.69
CA LEU A 281 -18.07 -2.03 11.16
C LEU A 281 -17.35 -2.18 9.81
N ALA A 282 -16.64 -3.29 9.59
CA ALA A 282 -16.03 -3.56 8.28
C ALA A 282 -17.08 -3.77 7.19
N GLU A 283 -18.19 -4.47 7.49
CA GLU A 283 -19.30 -4.61 6.54
C GLU A 283 -20.04 -3.27 6.32
N GLN A 284 -20.25 -2.48 7.37
CA GLN A 284 -20.82 -1.13 7.21
C GLN A 284 -19.89 -0.24 6.36
N ALA A 285 -18.57 -0.31 6.56
CA ALA A 285 -17.61 0.45 5.77
C ALA A 285 -17.66 0.09 4.29
N LYS A 286 -17.91 -1.17 3.94
CA LYS A 286 -18.15 -1.63 2.57
C LYS A 286 -19.37 -0.95 1.96
N GLY A 287 -20.47 -0.83 2.74
CA GLY A 287 -21.71 -0.16 2.31
C GLY A 287 -21.60 1.37 2.22
N ASN A 288 -20.67 2.00 2.94
CA ASN A 288 -20.47 3.46 2.96
C ASN A 288 -19.27 3.92 2.11
N GLY A 289 -18.38 3.01 1.76
CA GLY A 289 -17.11 3.31 1.11
C GLY A 289 -17.13 3.24 -0.42
N TRP A 290 -15.96 3.05 -1.01
CA TRP A 290 -15.77 3.11 -2.46
C TRP A 290 -16.66 2.16 -3.29
N PRO A 291 -17.08 0.95 -2.83
CA PRO A 291 -17.96 0.10 -3.63
C PRO A 291 -19.29 0.76 -3.94
N LYS A 292 -19.86 1.52 -2.98
CA LYS A 292 -21.10 2.29 -3.17
C LYS A 292 -21.00 3.26 -4.34
N TYR A 293 -19.89 4.03 -4.39
CA TYR A 293 -19.67 5.06 -5.41
C TYR A 293 -19.21 4.48 -6.77
N GLN A 294 -18.70 3.26 -6.77
CA GLN A 294 -18.40 2.53 -7.99
C GLN A 294 -19.65 1.94 -8.62
N GLN A 295 -20.56 1.40 -7.79
CA GLN A 295 -21.85 0.83 -8.24
C GLN A 295 -22.85 1.91 -8.65
N GLN A 296 -22.73 3.13 -8.14
CA GLN A 296 -23.59 4.26 -8.40
C GLN A 296 -22.79 5.48 -8.90
N PRO A 297 -22.37 5.50 -10.18
CA PRO A 297 -21.46 6.54 -10.70
C PRO A 297 -22.02 7.97 -10.63
N GLY A 298 -23.35 8.13 -10.53
CA GLY A 298 -24.01 9.45 -10.39
C GLY A 298 -24.10 9.96 -8.95
N LEU A 299 -23.70 9.16 -7.95
CA LEU A 299 -23.76 9.57 -6.57
C LEU A 299 -22.58 10.51 -6.23
N ASP A 300 -22.89 11.59 -5.57
CA ASP A 300 -21.88 12.52 -5.03
C ASP A 300 -20.99 11.82 -3.98
N ALA A 301 -19.75 11.54 -4.35
CA ALA A 301 -18.79 10.98 -3.41
C ALA A 301 -18.35 12.02 -2.37
N PRO A 302 -17.94 11.60 -1.15
CA PRO A 302 -17.35 12.52 -0.19
C PRO A 302 -16.01 13.08 -0.72
N ASP A 303 -15.58 14.19 -0.19
CA ASP A 303 -14.21 14.71 -0.36
C ASP A 303 -13.33 14.28 0.83
N LEU A 304 -13.96 13.88 1.95
CA LEU A 304 -13.28 13.35 3.14
C LEU A 304 -14.13 12.26 3.81
N MET A 305 -13.50 11.13 4.14
CA MET A 305 -14.05 10.14 5.07
C MET A 305 -13.31 10.20 6.40
N VAL A 306 -14.06 10.32 7.50
CA VAL A 306 -13.53 10.37 8.87
C VAL A 306 -13.92 9.10 9.59
N ILE A 307 -12.93 8.29 9.92
CA ILE A 307 -13.07 6.98 10.56
C ILE A 307 -12.68 7.10 12.03
N ALA A 308 -13.64 6.94 12.90
CA ALA A 308 -13.48 7.05 14.36
C ALA A 308 -14.14 5.85 15.05
N VAL A 309 -13.50 4.71 14.98
CA VAL A 309 -14.01 3.47 15.58
C VAL A 309 -14.11 3.63 17.09
N PRO A 310 -15.30 3.35 17.72
CA PRO A 310 -15.48 3.53 19.16
C PRO A 310 -14.57 2.61 20.00
N ALA A 311 -14.13 3.09 21.14
CA ALA A 311 -13.38 2.28 22.10
C ALA A 311 -14.16 1.04 22.62
N ALA A 312 -15.48 1.04 22.50
CA ALA A 312 -16.33 -0.08 22.89
C ALA A 312 -16.41 -1.20 21.83
N ALA A 313 -16.07 -0.92 20.58
CA ALA A 313 -16.10 -1.93 19.52
C ALA A 313 -15.11 -3.08 19.82
N ARG A 314 -15.52 -4.31 19.64
CA ARG A 314 -14.76 -5.51 19.98
C ARG A 314 -14.60 -6.44 18.79
N ALA A 315 -13.58 -7.28 18.85
CA ALA A 315 -13.37 -8.44 18.00
C ALA A 315 -13.10 -9.67 18.91
N ALA A 316 -13.19 -10.86 18.36
CA ALA A 316 -12.97 -12.10 19.13
C ALA A 316 -11.50 -12.24 19.60
N ASN A 317 -10.56 -11.70 18.83
CA ASN A 317 -9.12 -11.73 19.13
C ASN A 317 -8.39 -10.63 18.33
N ASP A 318 -7.09 -10.46 18.59
CA ASP A 318 -6.26 -9.43 17.97
C ASP A 318 -6.12 -9.61 16.45
N GLU A 319 -6.10 -10.85 15.94
CA GLU A 319 -6.04 -11.10 14.49
C GLU A 319 -7.31 -10.66 13.78
N GLU A 320 -8.48 -11.03 14.32
CA GLU A 320 -9.76 -10.57 13.79
C GLU A 320 -9.88 -9.04 13.88
N PHE A 321 -9.44 -8.45 14.99
CA PHE A 321 -9.40 -6.99 15.15
C PHE A 321 -8.55 -6.36 14.05
N TYR A 322 -7.29 -6.79 13.90
CA TYR A 322 -6.35 -6.23 12.93
C TYR A 322 -6.87 -6.32 11.51
N ARG A 323 -7.33 -7.50 11.13
CA ARG A 323 -7.82 -7.78 9.76
C ARG A 323 -9.11 -7.02 9.45
N SER A 324 -10.07 -7.03 10.36
CA SER A 324 -11.33 -6.30 10.17
C SER A 324 -11.15 -4.77 10.21
N TYR A 325 -10.26 -4.28 11.09
CA TYR A 325 -9.92 -2.85 11.10
C TYR A 325 -9.21 -2.43 9.79
N ALA A 326 -8.35 -3.28 9.25
CA ALA A 326 -7.73 -3.07 7.94
C ALA A 326 -8.79 -2.98 6.84
N TRP A 327 -9.86 -3.79 6.90
CA TRP A 327 -10.99 -3.70 5.97
C TRP A 327 -11.83 -2.44 6.15
N ILE A 328 -12.08 -1.98 7.39
CA ILE A 328 -12.73 -0.69 7.64
C ILE A 328 -12.00 0.41 6.87
N LEU A 329 -10.67 0.46 7.00
CA LEU A 329 -9.85 1.46 6.29
C LEU A 329 -9.82 1.23 4.79
N ASN A 330 -9.73 -0.02 4.32
CA ASN A 330 -9.76 -0.34 2.89
C ASN A 330 -11.04 0.15 2.21
N TRP A 331 -12.20 -0.15 2.80
CA TRP A 331 -13.45 0.30 2.23
C TRP A 331 -13.64 1.83 2.30
N SER A 332 -13.07 2.47 3.31
CA SER A 332 -13.21 3.91 3.54
C SER A 332 -12.24 4.76 2.72
N GLN A 333 -11.16 4.20 2.20
CA GLN A 333 -10.29 4.89 1.27
C GLN A 333 -10.91 4.96 -0.13
N SER A 334 -10.50 5.95 -0.93
CA SER A 334 -10.85 5.99 -2.34
C SER A 334 -10.06 4.94 -3.12
N PHE A 335 -10.74 4.14 -3.91
CA PHE A 335 -10.06 3.25 -4.86
C PHE A 335 -9.37 4.08 -5.96
N ASN A 336 -8.33 3.55 -6.56
CA ASN A 336 -7.46 4.24 -7.51
C ASN A 336 -8.21 4.75 -8.77
N PRO A 337 -8.04 6.02 -9.24
CA PRO A 337 -7.26 7.08 -8.59
C PRO A 337 -7.94 7.66 -7.35
N PRO A 338 -7.21 8.29 -6.41
CA PRO A 338 -7.78 8.87 -5.20
C PRO A 338 -8.82 9.96 -5.52
N ARG A 339 -10.06 9.76 -5.05
CA ARG A 339 -11.18 10.69 -5.26
C ARG A 339 -11.53 11.50 -4.00
N TRP A 340 -11.14 11.01 -2.83
CA TRP A 340 -11.34 11.65 -1.53
C TRP A 340 -10.20 11.30 -0.56
N ASP A 341 -10.06 12.10 0.48
CA ASP A 341 -9.16 11.84 1.60
C ASP A 341 -9.78 10.88 2.62
N CYS A 342 -8.96 10.10 3.32
CA CYS A 342 -9.39 9.29 4.46
C CYS A 342 -8.58 9.69 5.70
N LEU A 343 -9.28 10.05 6.77
CA LEU A 343 -8.71 10.46 8.05
C LEU A 343 -9.16 9.50 9.14
N ALA A 344 -8.22 8.89 9.84
CA ALA A 344 -8.52 8.08 11.01
C ALA A 344 -8.38 8.89 12.30
N ILE A 345 -9.26 8.61 13.28
CA ILE A 345 -9.22 9.22 14.61
C ILE A 345 -9.22 8.11 15.64
N LEU A 346 -8.20 8.11 16.51
CA LEU A 346 -8.12 7.10 17.57
C LEU A 346 -9.17 7.34 18.67
N PRO A 347 -9.68 6.27 19.30
CA PRO A 347 -10.73 6.36 20.32
C PRO A 347 -10.31 7.24 21.52
N SER A 348 -9.03 7.28 21.87
CA SER A 348 -8.51 8.18 22.94
C SER A 348 -8.75 9.67 22.69
N VAL A 349 -9.09 10.06 21.46
CA VAL A 349 -9.38 11.47 21.12
C VAL A 349 -10.72 11.92 21.74
N SER A 350 -11.76 11.10 21.61
CA SER A 350 -13.10 11.35 22.18
C SER A 350 -13.25 10.82 23.61
N GLN A 351 -12.55 9.73 23.95
CA GLN A 351 -12.56 9.10 25.26
C GLN A 351 -11.12 9.04 25.82
N PRO A 352 -10.66 10.08 26.55
CA PRO A 352 -9.29 10.17 27.04
C PRO A 352 -8.90 9.05 28.01
N GLU A 353 -9.85 8.58 28.80
CA GLU A 353 -9.66 7.49 29.74
C GLU A 353 -10.14 6.17 29.13
N LEU A 354 -9.20 5.35 28.72
CA LEU A 354 -9.43 3.99 28.22
C LEU A 354 -9.03 2.98 29.31
N ASP A 355 -9.80 1.94 29.46
CA ASP A 355 -9.38 0.76 30.26
C ASP A 355 -8.22 0.00 29.57
N GLN A 356 -7.65 -1.00 30.23
CA GLN A 356 -6.50 -1.74 29.69
C GLN A 356 -6.80 -2.43 28.35
N PRO A 357 -7.91 -3.18 28.17
CA PRO A 357 -8.29 -3.76 26.88
C PRO A 357 -8.50 -2.72 25.78
N GLN A 358 -9.15 -1.60 26.10
CA GLN A 358 -9.37 -0.51 25.15
C GLN A 358 -8.07 0.16 24.71
N ARG A 359 -7.11 0.33 25.61
CA ARG A 359 -5.78 0.84 25.27
C ARG A 359 -5.03 -0.11 24.33
N ALA A 360 -5.07 -1.42 24.59
CA ALA A 360 -4.45 -2.40 23.72
C ALA A 360 -5.07 -2.37 22.31
N ALA A 361 -6.40 -2.35 22.21
CA ALA A 361 -7.11 -2.22 20.95
C ALA A 361 -6.78 -0.90 20.21
N ALA A 362 -6.68 0.22 20.93
CA ALA A 362 -6.31 1.52 20.36
C ALA A 362 -4.87 1.53 19.81
N LEU A 363 -3.93 0.86 20.49
CA LEU A 363 -2.57 0.69 20.00
C LEU A 363 -2.54 -0.16 18.72
N LEU A 364 -3.33 -1.23 18.69
CA LEU A 364 -3.44 -2.08 17.51
C LEU A 364 -4.09 -1.32 16.33
N ALA A 365 -5.18 -0.57 16.58
CA ALA A 365 -5.79 0.31 15.59
C ALA A 365 -4.78 1.34 15.04
N HIS A 366 -4.02 1.98 15.93
CA HIS A 366 -2.98 2.91 15.53
C HIS A 366 -1.95 2.25 14.62
N GLN A 367 -1.51 1.03 14.95
CA GLN A 367 -0.59 0.27 14.13
C GLN A 367 -1.15 0.00 12.71
N VAL A 368 -2.42 -0.46 12.61
CA VAL A 368 -3.07 -0.67 11.30
C VAL A 368 -3.10 0.60 10.46
N ILE A 369 -3.44 1.74 11.07
CA ILE A 369 -3.48 3.04 10.40
C ILE A 369 -2.08 3.43 9.88
N LEU A 370 -1.04 3.24 10.72
CA LEU A 370 0.34 3.51 10.36
C LEU A 370 0.84 2.60 9.23
N ASP A 371 0.46 1.32 9.27
CA ASP A 371 0.83 0.33 8.25
C ASP A 371 0.14 0.59 6.90
N LYS A 372 -0.90 1.44 6.88
CA LYS A 372 -1.55 1.94 5.67
C LYS A 372 -1.11 3.36 5.26
N ASP A 373 -0.18 3.95 5.98
CA ASP A 373 0.32 5.32 5.73
C ASP A 373 -0.77 6.41 5.74
N LEU A 374 -1.87 6.18 6.47
CA LEU A 374 -2.99 7.11 6.56
C LEU A 374 -2.77 8.22 7.58
N PRO A 375 -3.37 9.42 7.37
CA PRO A 375 -3.41 10.45 8.39
C PRO A 375 -4.20 9.98 9.61
N VAL A 376 -3.70 10.33 10.79
CA VAL A 376 -4.34 9.94 12.05
C VAL A 376 -4.33 11.10 13.05
N ILE A 377 -5.47 11.29 13.72
CA ILE A 377 -5.59 12.18 14.88
C ILE A 377 -5.44 11.33 16.13
N VAL A 378 -4.55 11.77 17.01
CA VAL A 378 -4.23 11.09 18.26
C VAL A 378 -4.33 12.07 19.45
N ARG A 379 -4.63 11.54 20.63
CA ARG A 379 -4.47 12.26 21.90
C ARG A 379 -3.29 11.66 22.65
N THR A 380 -2.32 12.49 22.99
CA THR A 380 -1.22 12.04 23.86
C THR A 380 -1.71 11.86 25.30
N PRO A 381 -1.19 10.89 26.05
CA PRO A 381 -1.53 10.73 27.45
C PRO A 381 -1.29 12.03 28.23
N GLY A 382 -2.27 12.43 29.06
CA GLY A 382 -2.22 13.67 29.83
C GLY A 382 -2.61 14.93 29.07
N ASP A 383 -2.93 14.87 27.76
CA ASP A 383 -3.47 16.01 27.02
C ASP A 383 -4.96 16.22 27.36
N ASN A 384 -5.24 17.23 28.23
CA ASN A 384 -6.58 17.61 28.66
C ASN A 384 -7.25 18.65 27.74
N THR A 385 -6.68 18.91 26.57
CA THR A 385 -7.27 19.83 25.59
C THR A 385 -8.69 19.39 25.23
N SER A 386 -9.63 20.34 25.14
CA SER A 386 -11.00 20.03 24.70
C SER A 386 -11.00 19.39 23.30
N LEU A 387 -11.94 18.49 23.05
CA LEU A 387 -12.03 17.73 21.80
C LEU A 387 -12.00 18.65 20.56
N ALA A 388 -12.80 19.71 20.56
CA ALA A 388 -12.83 20.66 19.45
C ALA A 388 -11.49 21.37 19.20
N ARG A 389 -10.78 21.79 20.27
CA ARG A 389 -9.45 22.40 20.13
C ARG A 389 -8.40 21.42 19.67
N LEU A 390 -8.41 20.19 20.18
CA LEU A 390 -7.50 19.13 19.77
C LEU A 390 -7.67 18.83 18.27
N LEU A 391 -8.92 18.64 17.85
CA LEU A 391 -9.26 18.38 16.45
C LEU A 391 -8.78 19.51 15.54
N THR A 392 -9.12 20.77 15.87
CA THR A 392 -8.71 21.95 15.08
C THR A 392 -7.18 22.06 15.00
N ARG A 393 -6.47 21.85 16.12
CA ARG A 393 -4.99 21.91 16.13
C ARG A 393 -4.37 20.89 15.19
N GLN A 394 -4.81 19.63 15.23
CA GLN A 394 -4.22 18.57 14.40
C GLN A 394 -4.66 18.66 12.93
N LEU A 395 -5.90 19.06 12.66
CA LEU A 395 -6.35 19.35 11.29
C LEU A 395 -5.51 20.47 10.63
N ARG A 396 -5.12 21.50 11.38
CA ARG A 396 -4.25 22.57 10.87
C ARG A 396 -2.94 22.00 10.30
N SER A 397 -2.31 21.08 11.02
CA SER A 397 -1.08 20.42 10.54
C SER A 397 -1.33 19.60 9.28
N LEU A 398 -2.44 18.85 9.22
CA LEU A 398 -2.79 18.03 8.06
C LEU A 398 -3.12 18.87 6.82
N LEU A 399 -3.77 20.01 6.98
CA LEU A 399 -4.07 20.93 5.88
C LEU A 399 -2.80 21.63 5.38
N ALA A 400 -1.91 22.05 6.28
CA ALA A 400 -0.63 22.67 5.91
C ALA A 400 0.29 21.70 5.14
N SER A 401 0.29 20.41 5.48
CA SER A 401 1.08 19.39 4.80
C SER A 401 0.54 19.04 3.40
N ALA A 402 -0.65 19.50 3.05
CA ALA A 402 -1.30 19.23 1.78
C ALA A 402 -1.15 20.39 0.77
N VAL A 403 -0.56 21.49 1.19
CA VAL A 403 -0.20 22.60 0.29
C VAL A 403 1.17 22.27 -0.29
N PRO A 404 1.33 22.22 -1.64
CA PRO A 404 2.58 21.89 -2.31
C PRO A 404 3.70 22.89 -1.99
#